data_d602d1d8b8aa789b79643e1996b17e0d
#
_entry.id   d602d1d8b8aa789b79643e1996b17e0d
#
_cell.length_a   1.000
_cell.length_b   1.000
_cell.length_c   1.000
_cell.angle_alpha   90.00
_cell.angle_beta   90.00
_cell.angle_gamma   90.00
#
_symmetry.space_group_name_H-M   'P 1'
#
loop_
_entity.id
_entity.type
_entity.pdbx_description
1 polymer ?
#
loop_
_entity_poly.entity_id
_entity_poly.type
_entity_poly.pdbx_seq_one_letter_code
_entity_poly.pdbx_strand_id
1 'polypeptide(L)'
;MSVAFNPIQGLVLFPATLSGPSGTHVAQPALDTAATETTLSKRLLRLIGCYSNGISYPTARVIMGNGVVAVPQVTVNMLEALGQQNSDFVVQAHTLPPGLPMDRLLGLGFIRQYRLVVDFRTGFVVLE
;
A
#
# COMPACT_ATOMS: atom_id res chain seq x y z
N MET A 1 11.23 -4.92 14.62
CA MET A 1 12.06 -4.82 13.40
C MET A 1 12.08 -3.37 12.93
N SER A 2 13.22 -2.79 12.69
CA SER A 2 13.34 -1.45 12.14
C SER A 2 13.73 -1.50 10.66
N VAL A 3 13.15 -0.59 9.88
CA VAL A 3 13.41 -0.50 8.44
C VAL A 3 13.93 0.91 8.14
N ALA A 4 15.02 1.00 7.39
CA ALA A 4 15.61 2.28 7.03
C ALA A 4 14.79 2.98 5.93
N PHE A 5 14.68 4.29 6.03
CA PHE A 5 14.14 5.14 4.97
C PHE A 5 14.99 6.40 4.83
N ASN A 6 14.85 7.11 3.73
CA ASN A 6 15.56 8.36 3.51
C ASN A 6 14.81 9.54 4.17
N PRO A 7 15.30 10.11 5.28
CA PRO A 7 14.54 11.13 6.03
C PRO A 7 14.46 12.49 5.34
N ILE A 8 15.23 12.72 4.28
CA ILE A 8 15.22 14.00 3.56
C ILE A 8 14.44 13.94 2.24
N GLN A 9 13.84 12.81 1.91
CA GLN A 9 13.15 12.62 0.62
C GLN A 9 11.75 13.23 0.58
N GLY A 10 11.17 13.66 1.69
CA GLY A 10 9.82 14.20 1.75
C GLY A 10 8.71 13.16 1.86
N LEU A 11 9.00 11.89 1.58
CA LEU A 11 8.10 10.76 1.74
C LEU A 11 8.80 9.66 2.53
N VAL A 12 8.04 8.95 3.35
CA VAL A 12 8.56 7.76 4.04
C VAL A 12 8.25 6.56 3.17
N LEU A 13 9.26 6.10 2.41
CA LEU A 13 9.17 4.95 1.52
C LEU A 13 9.87 3.75 2.12
N PHE A 14 9.27 2.58 2.00
CA PHE A 14 9.86 1.34 2.50
C PHE A 14 9.37 0.15 1.67
N PRO A 15 10.11 -0.98 1.65
CA PRO A 15 9.66 -2.13 0.88
C PRO A 15 8.47 -2.83 1.52
N ALA A 16 7.51 -3.23 0.68
CA ALA A 16 6.40 -4.09 1.05
C ALA A 16 6.33 -5.25 0.07
N THR A 17 6.15 -6.46 0.57
CA THR A 17 6.05 -7.65 -0.25
C THR A 17 4.58 -8.03 -0.41
N LEU A 18 4.16 -8.20 -1.66
CA LEU A 18 2.80 -8.55 -2.02
C LEU A 18 2.79 -9.92 -2.67
N SER A 19 1.86 -10.77 -2.28
CA SER A 19 1.69 -12.08 -2.87
C SER A 19 0.28 -12.25 -3.39
N GLY A 20 0.17 -12.90 -4.54
CA GLY A 20 -1.09 -13.26 -5.17
C GLY A 20 -0.95 -14.56 -5.95
N PRO A 21 -2.02 -14.98 -6.68
CA PRO A 21 -2.01 -16.25 -7.40
C PRO A 21 -0.90 -16.39 -8.44
N SER A 22 -0.45 -15.27 -9.03
CA SER A 22 0.58 -15.29 -10.07
C SER A 22 2.00 -15.08 -9.55
N GLY A 23 2.18 -14.87 -8.26
CA GLY A 23 3.50 -14.72 -7.67
C GLY A 23 3.62 -13.62 -6.64
N THR A 24 4.85 -13.27 -6.34
CA THR A 24 5.22 -12.32 -5.30
C THR A 24 5.98 -11.15 -5.91
N HIS A 25 5.73 -9.94 -5.42
CA HIS A 25 6.38 -8.74 -5.90
C HIS A 25 6.69 -7.79 -4.75
N VAL A 26 7.82 -7.10 -4.82
CA VAL A 26 8.20 -6.08 -3.83
C VAL A 26 7.81 -4.72 -4.37
N ALA A 27 7.02 -3.99 -3.59
CA ALA A 27 6.60 -2.63 -3.87
C ALA A 27 7.28 -1.65 -2.92
N GLN A 28 7.20 -0.36 -3.26
CA GLN A 28 7.71 0.75 -2.44
C GLN A 28 6.57 1.72 -2.13
N PRO A 29 5.62 1.36 -1.26
CA PRO A 29 4.57 2.29 -0.87
C PRO A 29 5.10 3.40 0.03
N ALA A 30 4.39 4.53 0.03
CA ALA A 30 4.60 5.59 1.00
C ALA A 30 3.74 5.35 2.23
N LEU A 31 4.29 5.61 3.40
CA LEU A 31 3.53 5.63 4.64
C LEU A 31 2.57 6.81 4.64
N ASP A 32 1.28 6.57 4.87
CA ASP A 32 0.27 7.62 4.91
C ASP A 32 -0.73 7.38 6.04
N THR A 33 -0.51 8.04 7.16
CA THR A 33 -1.40 7.96 8.33
C THR A 33 -2.72 8.72 8.11
N ALA A 34 -2.82 9.52 7.06
CA ALA A 34 -4.06 10.20 6.68
C ALA A 34 -4.95 9.33 5.76
N ALA A 35 -4.41 8.26 5.19
CA ALA A 35 -5.18 7.34 4.37
C ALA A 35 -5.84 6.26 5.24
N THR A 36 -7.15 6.13 5.13
CA THR A 36 -7.90 5.11 5.87
C THR A 36 -7.53 3.71 5.40
N GLU A 37 -7.43 3.53 4.09
CA GLU A 37 -7.16 2.24 3.46
C GLU A 37 -5.81 2.25 2.76
N THR A 38 -5.24 1.05 2.59
CA THR A 38 -4.06 0.86 1.76
C THR A 38 -4.47 0.88 0.29
N THR A 39 -3.73 1.62 -0.52
CA THR A 39 -3.97 1.73 -1.94
C THR A 39 -2.74 1.28 -2.72
N LEU A 40 -2.96 0.51 -3.78
CA LEU A 40 -1.89 -0.02 -4.63
C LEU A 40 -2.23 0.18 -6.10
N SER A 41 -1.21 0.20 -6.95
CA SER A 41 -1.43 0.37 -8.37
C SER A 41 -2.12 -0.85 -8.99
N LYS A 42 -3.02 -0.61 -9.94
CA LYS A 42 -3.64 -1.67 -10.72
C LYS A 42 -2.61 -2.53 -11.45
N ARG A 43 -1.55 -1.89 -11.95
CA ARG A 43 -0.45 -2.58 -12.64
C ARG A 43 0.20 -3.62 -11.73
N LEU A 44 0.53 -3.23 -10.51
CA LEU A 44 1.15 -4.13 -9.52
C LEU A 44 0.21 -5.29 -9.17
N LEU A 45 -1.07 -4.99 -8.95
CA LEU A 45 -2.07 -5.99 -8.62
C LEU A 45 -2.31 -6.97 -9.78
N ARG A 46 -2.20 -6.53 -11.03
CA ARG A 46 -2.23 -7.43 -12.19
C ARG A 46 -1.02 -8.35 -12.22
N LEU A 47 0.16 -7.84 -11.91
CA LEU A 47 1.40 -8.64 -11.91
C LEU A 47 1.32 -9.83 -10.96
N ILE A 48 0.71 -9.65 -9.81
CA ILE A 48 0.57 -10.74 -8.82
C ILE A 48 -0.72 -11.55 -9.00
N GLY A 49 -1.54 -11.23 -10.00
CA GLY A 49 -2.75 -11.98 -10.34
C GLY A 49 -3.96 -11.68 -9.49
N CYS A 50 -3.97 -10.54 -8.78
CA CYS A 50 -5.09 -10.15 -7.91
C CYS A 50 -6.09 -9.22 -8.58
N TYR A 51 -5.76 -8.65 -9.75
CA TYR A 51 -6.62 -7.73 -10.48
C TYR A 51 -6.57 -8.05 -11.97
N SER A 52 -7.74 -8.08 -12.62
CA SER A 52 -7.86 -8.28 -14.07
C SER A 52 -8.87 -7.30 -14.65
N ASN A 53 -8.60 -6.81 -15.86
CA ASN A 53 -9.57 -6.01 -16.60
C ASN A 53 -10.78 -6.87 -16.99
N GLY A 54 -11.96 -6.27 -17.00
CA GLY A 54 -13.19 -6.95 -17.39
C GLY A 54 -13.83 -7.79 -16.29
N ILE A 55 -13.21 -7.89 -15.12
CA ILE A 55 -13.81 -8.52 -13.95
C ILE A 55 -14.42 -7.42 -13.07
N SER A 56 -15.62 -7.69 -12.55
CA SER A 56 -16.28 -6.80 -11.61
C SER A 56 -15.77 -7.07 -10.20
N TYR A 57 -15.34 -6.02 -9.51
CA TYR A 57 -14.90 -6.07 -8.12
C TYR A 57 -15.83 -5.24 -7.25
N PRO A 58 -15.94 -5.51 -5.94
CA PRO A 58 -16.57 -4.59 -5.01
C PRO A 58 -15.88 -3.23 -5.13
N THR A 59 -16.63 -2.15 -4.89
CA THR A 59 -16.08 -0.80 -4.95
C THR A 59 -16.20 -0.10 -3.61
N ALA A 60 -15.23 0.77 -3.33
CA ALA A 60 -15.26 1.70 -2.22
C ALA A 60 -15.41 3.12 -2.76
N ARG A 61 -16.11 3.98 -2.01
CA ARG A 61 -16.23 5.39 -2.35
C ARG A 61 -15.10 6.15 -1.66
N VAL A 62 -14.32 6.87 -2.46
CA VAL A 62 -13.19 7.64 -1.98
C VAL A 62 -13.43 9.12 -2.27
N ILE A 63 -13.26 9.95 -1.24
CA ILE A 63 -13.36 11.40 -1.38
C ILE A 63 -12.02 11.92 -1.88
N MET A 64 -12.06 12.56 -3.05
CA MET A 64 -10.90 13.19 -3.69
C MET A 64 -11.14 14.70 -3.72
N GLY A 65 -10.10 15.48 -4.02
CA GLY A 65 -10.21 16.94 -4.09
C GLY A 65 -11.26 17.47 -5.06
N ASN A 66 -11.61 16.69 -6.08
CA ASN A 66 -12.59 17.05 -7.12
C ASN A 66 -13.88 16.23 -7.05
N GLY A 67 -14.17 15.59 -5.90
CA GLY A 67 -15.42 14.86 -5.71
C GLY A 67 -15.23 13.45 -5.17
N VAL A 68 -16.26 12.62 -5.34
CA VAL A 68 -16.29 11.24 -4.88
C VAL A 68 -16.06 10.30 -6.06
N VAL A 69 -15.12 9.37 -5.90
CA VAL A 69 -14.79 8.37 -6.93
C VAL A 69 -15.00 6.97 -6.37
N ALA A 70 -15.58 6.08 -7.18
CA ALA A 70 -15.67 4.66 -6.86
C ALA A 70 -14.38 3.96 -7.32
N VAL A 71 -13.72 3.24 -6.43
CA VAL A 71 -12.49 2.51 -6.73
C VAL A 71 -12.67 1.02 -6.42
N PRO A 72 -12.08 0.12 -7.23
CA PRO A 72 -12.15 -1.31 -6.95
C PRO A 72 -11.47 -1.68 -5.64
N GLN A 73 -12.10 -2.57 -4.89
CA GLN A 73 -11.50 -3.24 -3.73
C GLN A 73 -11.04 -4.63 -4.14
N VAL A 74 -9.78 -4.91 -3.89
CA VAL A 74 -9.12 -6.13 -4.32
C VAL A 74 -8.47 -6.80 -3.11
N THR A 75 -8.59 -8.11 -2.99
CA THR A 75 -7.94 -8.86 -1.92
C THR A 75 -6.62 -9.44 -2.43
N VAL A 76 -5.54 -9.13 -1.73
CA VAL A 76 -4.24 -9.75 -1.96
C VAL A 76 -4.06 -10.94 -1.02
N ASN A 77 -3.34 -11.97 -1.46
CA ASN A 77 -3.15 -13.17 -0.64
C ASN A 77 -2.35 -12.86 0.61
N MET A 78 -1.35 -12.01 0.51
CA MET A 78 -0.54 -11.55 1.64
C MET A 78 0.08 -10.20 1.35
N LEU A 79 0.09 -9.34 2.37
CA LEU A 79 0.86 -8.10 2.40
C LEU A 79 1.80 -8.16 3.60
N GLU A 80 3.10 -8.04 3.34
CA GLU A 80 4.13 -7.97 4.37
C GLU A 80 4.84 -6.63 4.27
N ALA A 81 4.89 -5.92 5.37
CA ALA A 81 5.63 -4.66 5.47
C ALA A 81 6.07 -4.44 6.90
N LEU A 82 7.26 -3.85 7.08
CA LEU A 82 7.76 -3.46 8.40
C LEU A 82 7.80 -4.60 9.41
N GLY A 83 8.03 -5.84 8.93
CA GLY A 83 8.08 -7.04 9.76
C GLY A 83 6.72 -7.64 10.13
N GLN A 84 5.62 -7.09 9.64
CA GLN A 84 4.28 -7.58 9.91
C GLN A 84 3.63 -8.16 8.65
N GLN A 85 2.83 -9.21 8.81
CA GLN A 85 2.16 -9.89 7.71
C GLN A 85 0.66 -9.90 7.93
N ASN A 86 -0.11 -9.64 6.87
CA ASN A 86 -1.55 -9.78 6.86
C ASN A 86 -1.97 -10.62 5.66
N SER A 87 -2.67 -11.73 5.91
CA SER A 87 -3.24 -12.58 4.87
C SER A 87 -4.63 -12.08 4.47
N ASP A 88 -5.02 -12.35 3.22
CA ASP A 88 -6.32 -11.96 2.68
C ASP A 88 -6.63 -10.48 2.93
N PHE A 89 -5.66 -9.64 2.61
CA PHE A 89 -5.70 -8.21 2.91
C PHE A 89 -6.39 -7.44 1.79
N VAL A 90 -7.41 -6.65 2.14
CA VAL A 90 -8.16 -5.84 1.17
C VAL A 90 -7.45 -4.53 0.93
N VAL A 91 -7.22 -4.21 -0.34
CA VAL A 91 -6.62 -2.96 -0.78
C VAL A 91 -7.51 -2.28 -1.82
N GLN A 92 -7.31 -0.99 -2.01
CA GLN A 92 -7.95 -0.24 -3.10
C GLN A 92 -7.01 -0.20 -4.30
N ALA A 93 -7.56 -0.47 -5.47
CA ALA A 93 -6.80 -0.47 -6.72
C ALA A 93 -6.91 0.89 -7.42
N HIS A 94 -5.77 1.52 -7.67
CA HIS A 94 -5.70 2.83 -8.30
C HIS A 94 -4.85 2.81 -9.56
N THR A 95 -5.22 3.64 -10.53
CA THR A 95 -4.37 3.95 -11.68
C THR A 95 -3.41 5.07 -11.26
N LEU A 96 -2.11 4.82 -11.38
CA LEU A 96 -1.10 5.82 -11.04
C LEU A 96 -0.68 6.62 -12.27
N PRO A 97 -0.47 7.94 -12.15
CA PRO A 97 0.22 8.71 -13.17
C PRO A 97 1.65 8.18 -13.36
N PRO A 98 2.21 8.24 -14.57
CA PRO A 98 3.60 7.85 -14.77
C PRO A 98 4.56 8.78 -14.03
N GLY A 99 5.72 8.25 -13.62
CA GLY A 99 6.78 9.04 -13.00
C GLY A 99 6.69 9.25 -11.51
N LEU A 100 5.74 8.62 -10.83
CA LEU A 100 5.68 8.67 -9.36
C LEU A 100 6.75 7.78 -8.74
N PRO A 101 7.43 8.26 -7.66
CA PRO A 101 8.50 7.49 -7.00
C PRO A 101 7.98 6.37 -6.09
N MET A 102 6.65 6.25 -5.91
CA MET A 102 6.03 5.31 -4.99
C MET A 102 4.99 4.45 -5.70
N ASP A 103 4.74 3.27 -5.17
CA ASP A 103 3.74 2.33 -5.67
C ASP A 103 2.36 2.55 -5.05
N ARG A 104 2.14 3.64 -4.40
CA ARG A 104 0.96 4.16 -3.73
C ARG A 104 1.15 4.23 -2.20
N LEU A 105 0.13 3.92 -1.40
CA LEU A 105 0.10 4.29 0.01
C LEU A 105 -0.16 3.08 0.90
N LEU A 106 0.61 2.95 1.98
CA LEU A 106 0.27 2.07 3.10
C LEU A 106 -0.52 2.88 4.12
N GLY A 107 -1.80 2.56 4.28
CA GLY A 107 -2.73 3.31 5.09
C GLY A 107 -3.00 2.71 6.47
N LEU A 108 -3.94 3.33 7.19
CA LEU A 108 -4.28 2.94 8.56
C LEU A 108 -4.84 1.52 8.66
N GLY A 109 -5.49 1.00 7.63
CA GLY A 109 -6.01 -0.36 7.64
C GLY A 109 -4.95 -1.41 7.95
N PHE A 110 -3.70 -1.17 7.55
CA PHE A 110 -2.57 -2.03 7.89
C PHE A 110 -1.95 -1.66 9.24
N ILE A 111 -1.85 -0.38 9.55
CA ILE A 111 -1.02 0.15 10.65
C ILE A 111 -1.75 0.10 12.00
N ARG A 112 -3.08 0.27 12.02
CA ARG A 112 -3.86 0.58 13.23
C ARG A 112 -3.77 -0.44 14.38
N GLN A 113 -3.35 -1.66 14.09
CA GLN A 113 -3.22 -2.70 15.11
C GLN A 113 -1.88 -2.65 15.85
N TYR A 114 -1.00 -1.76 15.44
CA TYR A 114 0.38 -1.74 15.87
C TYR A 114 0.75 -0.39 16.45
N ARG A 115 1.90 -0.37 17.11
CA ARG A 115 2.58 0.87 17.49
C ARG A 115 3.54 1.25 16.38
N LEU A 116 3.35 2.43 15.81
CA LEU A 116 4.18 2.98 14.75
C LEU A 116 5.17 3.99 15.34
N VAL A 117 6.46 3.80 15.07
CA VAL A 117 7.51 4.75 15.40
C VAL A 117 8.20 5.19 14.11
N VAL A 118 8.21 6.48 13.84
CA VAL A 118 8.94 7.07 12.73
C VAL A 118 9.99 8.01 13.29
N ASP A 119 11.26 7.66 13.10
CA ASP A 119 12.38 8.45 13.60
C ASP A 119 13.06 9.15 12.42
N PHE A 120 12.81 10.45 12.29
CA PHE A 120 13.39 11.25 11.22
C PHE A 120 14.84 11.64 11.48
N ARG A 121 15.32 11.52 12.71
CA ARG A 121 16.73 11.84 13.03
C ARG A 121 17.66 10.74 12.55
N THR A 122 17.26 9.51 12.73
CA THR A 122 18.07 8.34 12.35
C THR A 122 17.61 7.70 11.03
N GLY A 123 16.41 8.04 10.53
CA GLY A 123 15.88 7.48 9.28
C GLY A 123 15.41 6.04 9.42
N PHE A 124 14.70 5.71 10.50
CA PHE A 124 14.13 4.38 10.71
C PHE A 124 12.64 4.45 11.01
N VAL A 125 11.91 3.45 10.53
CA VAL A 125 10.52 3.22 10.87
C VAL A 125 10.38 1.83 11.50
N VAL A 126 9.56 1.75 12.55
CA VAL A 126 9.30 0.51 13.28
C VAL A 126 7.79 0.35 13.44
N LEU A 127 7.32 -0.87 13.21
CA LEU A 127 5.93 -1.26 13.43
C LEU A 127 5.93 -2.46 14.39
N GLU A 128 5.35 -2.29 15.58
CA GLU A 128 5.40 -3.33 16.61
C GLU A 128 4.09 -3.45 17.43
#